data_40990f56f80e3b46cfb85e1a434b712e
#
_entry.id   40990f56f80e3b46cfb85e1a434b712e
#
_cell.length_a   1.000
_cell.length_b   1.000
_cell.length_c   1.000
_cell.angle_alpha   90.00
_cell.angle_beta   90.00
_cell.angle_gamma   90.00
#
_symmetry.space_group_name_H-M   'P 1'
#
loop_
_entity.id
_entity.type
_entity.pdbx_description
1 polymer ?
#
loop_
_entity_poly.entity_id
_entity_poly.type
_entity_poly.pdbx_seq_one_letter_code
_entity_poly.pdbx_strand_id
1 'polypeptide(L)'
;MDNYKFIYKEDDKLIVGEIKNKRLVDYKDLNESKLGNIYRARVKKFLPSLDAYLLDIGEDKDGLLRSKNRIKSLDKYADTIVEVIKDPKDHKMYELSEKYTLASPYQVLKTNKNNKLKNTHSSFSRTRGKDKSEDFLKKDLAVLLKTYEELEKERNFLPSPKLIYRPDRIKDYTCDYPFEIISNLKLPLDQTIYDPVFNPAYVSEISLDLSLKDKRLVERGDVSIVIDQLEALTVIDVNYKNVDTHLSKEDMSLSVNLKALKEIAIQISLRKIKKMLIIDFLRMNKKNRTLLVNELKKTFGKYKIKNKIEGFSNMGFLEIVLF
;
A
#
# COMPACT_ATOMS: atom_id res chain seq x y z
N MET A 1 4.24 10.96 22.01
CA MET A 1 3.61 9.69 21.55
C MET A 1 4.61 8.86 20.78
N ASP A 2 4.72 7.56 21.06
CA ASP A 2 5.66 6.69 20.36
C ASP A 2 5.05 5.99 19.16
N ASN A 3 3.73 5.79 19.20
CA ASN A 3 2.98 5.13 18.14
C ASN A 3 1.67 5.88 17.88
N TYR A 4 1.49 6.37 16.68
CA TYR A 4 0.26 7.02 16.25
C TYR A 4 0.16 6.98 14.72
N LYS A 5 -1.03 7.23 14.20
CA LYS A 5 -1.23 7.55 12.80
C LYS A 5 -1.50 9.04 12.63
N PHE A 6 -1.30 9.55 11.44
CA PHE A 6 -1.77 10.88 11.10
C PHE A 6 -2.48 10.90 9.76
N ILE A 7 -3.39 11.86 9.64
CA ILE A 7 -4.13 12.17 8.43
C ILE A 7 -4.02 13.67 8.22
N TYR A 8 -3.44 14.06 7.10
CA TYR A 8 -3.16 15.44 6.78
C TYR A 8 -3.68 15.77 5.39
N LYS A 9 -4.52 16.79 5.31
CA LYS A 9 -5.02 17.30 4.03
C LYS A 9 -4.32 18.61 3.70
N GLU A 10 -3.76 18.69 2.50
CA GLU A 10 -3.16 19.88 1.91
C GLU A 10 -3.59 19.94 0.44
N ASP A 11 -4.31 20.96 0.08
CA ASP A 11 -4.91 21.11 -1.25
C ASP A 11 -5.68 19.83 -1.68
N ASP A 12 -5.30 19.24 -2.81
CA ASP A 12 -5.91 18.03 -3.34
C ASP A 12 -5.28 16.73 -2.77
N LYS A 13 -4.23 16.85 -1.95
CA LYS A 13 -3.54 15.70 -1.35
C LYS A 13 -4.20 15.31 -0.03
N LEU A 14 -4.34 14.01 0.17
CA LEU A 14 -4.79 13.41 1.41
C LEU A 14 -3.69 12.48 1.93
N ILE A 15 -2.76 13.06 2.65
CA ILE A 15 -1.58 12.37 3.14
C ILE A 15 -1.91 11.58 4.41
N VAL A 16 -1.48 10.35 4.46
CA VAL A 16 -1.55 9.53 5.68
C VAL A 16 -0.18 8.95 6.00
N GLY A 17 0.08 8.77 7.28
CA GLY A 17 1.31 8.13 7.74
C GLY A 17 1.13 7.41 9.07
N GLU A 18 2.07 6.52 9.36
CA GLU A 18 2.12 5.76 10.61
C GLU A 18 3.50 5.95 11.27
N ILE A 19 3.47 6.34 12.54
CA ILE A 19 4.65 6.43 13.39
C ILE A 19 4.69 5.20 14.28
N LYS A 20 5.84 4.53 14.34
CA LYS A 20 6.13 3.42 15.27
C LYS A 20 7.47 3.65 15.95
N ASN A 21 7.45 3.62 17.30
CA ASN A 21 8.65 3.89 18.12
C ASN A 21 9.37 5.17 17.65
N LYS A 22 8.61 6.26 17.52
CA LYS A 22 9.06 7.60 17.09
C LYS A 22 9.67 7.65 15.68
N ARG A 23 9.38 6.67 14.81
CA ARG A 23 9.88 6.62 13.44
C ARG A 23 8.74 6.47 12.44
N LEU A 24 8.84 7.17 11.35
CA LEU A 24 7.90 7.04 10.24
C LEU A 24 8.09 5.68 9.55
N VAL A 25 7.00 4.92 9.40
CA VAL A 25 7.01 3.59 8.78
C VAL A 25 6.03 3.44 7.62
N ASP A 26 5.08 4.35 7.50
CA ASP A 26 4.19 4.46 6.35
C ASP A 26 3.96 5.93 6.01
N TYR A 27 3.92 6.24 4.73
CA TYR A 27 3.63 7.58 4.21
C TYR A 27 3.11 7.46 2.79
N LYS A 28 1.93 7.98 2.52
CA LYS A 28 1.34 7.95 1.18
C LYS A 28 0.24 9.00 1.02
N ASP A 29 0.03 9.43 -0.20
CA ASP A 29 -1.17 10.16 -0.59
C ASP A 29 -2.28 9.16 -0.96
N LEU A 30 -3.42 9.23 -0.26
CA LEU A 30 -4.58 8.39 -0.54
C LEU A 30 -5.29 8.77 -1.85
N ASN A 31 -5.08 9.98 -2.36
CA ASN A 31 -5.69 10.45 -3.60
C ASN A 31 -4.88 10.09 -4.85
N GLU A 32 -3.59 9.73 -4.71
CA GLU A 32 -2.73 9.32 -5.82
C GLU A 32 -3.25 8.08 -6.54
N SER A 33 -3.62 7.04 -5.80
CA SER A 33 -4.15 5.80 -6.39
C SER A 33 -5.62 5.95 -6.78
N LYS A 34 -5.99 5.42 -7.93
CA LYS A 34 -7.39 5.30 -8.38
C LYS A 34 -7.95 3.89 -8.16
N LEU A 35 -7.15 2.99 -7.57
CA LEU A 35 -7.56 1.61 -7.30
C LEU A 35 -8.88 1.55 -6.53
N GLY A 36 -9.84 0.77 -7.03
CA GLY A 36 -11.18 0.62 -6.45
C GLY A 36 -12.14 1.76 -6.77
N ASN A 37 -11.70 2.83 -7.44
CA ASN A 37 -12.63 3.84 -7.96
C ASN A 37 -13.49 3.21 -9.05
N ILE A 38 -14.78 3.56 -9.08
CA ILE A 38 -15.73 3.09 -10.09
C ILE A 38 -16.18 4.29 -10.92
N TYR A 39 -16.13 4.12 -12.22
CA TYR A 39 -16.46 5.15 -13.21
C TYR A 39 -17.58 4.66 -14.12
N ARG A 40 -18.45 5.58 -14.56
CA ARG A 40 -19.15 5.41 -15.80
C ARG A 40 -18.22 5.88 -16.90
N ALA A 41 -17.72 4.96 -17.70
CA ALA A 41 -16.71 5.15 -18.73
C ALA A 41 -17.32 5.10 -20.13
N ARG A 42 -16.69 5.79 -21.08
CA ARG A 42 -17.09 5.78 -22.48
C ARG A 42 -16.11 4.99 -23.33
N VAL A 43 -16.62 4.09 -24.16
CA VAL A 43 -15.81 3.30 -25.10
C VAL A 43 -15.28 4.20 -26.21
N LYS A 44 -13.95 4.31 -26.33
CA LYS A 44 -13.28 5.00 -27.45
C LYS A 44 -13.12 4.09 -28.65
N LYS A 45 -12.53 2.91 -28.46
CA LYS A 45 -12.28 1.94 -29.54
C LYS A 45 -11.97 0.54 -29.00
N PHE A 46 -12.13 -0.45 -29.85
CA PHE A 46 -11.63 -1.81 -29.63
C PHE A 46 -10.19 -1.94 -30.15
N LEU A 47 -9.34 -2.66 -29.44
CA LEU A 47 -7.94 -2.95 -29.77
C LEU A 47 -7.78 -4.45 -30.00
N PRO A 48 -7.87 -4.94 -31.25
CA PRO A 48 -7.87 -6.38 -31.56
C PRO A 48 -6.60 -7.10 -31.05
N SER A 49 -5.44 -6.47 -31.18
CA SER A 49 -4.14 -7.05 -30.76
C SER A 49 -4.04 -7.32 -29.27
N LEU A 50 -4.85 -6.64 -28.44
CA LEU A 50 -4.86 -6.79 -27.00
C LEU A 50 -6.13 -7.50 -26.48
N ASP A 51 -7.06 -7.80 -27.38
CA ASP A 51 -8.43 -8.26 -27.08
C ASP A 51 -9.06 -7.41 -25.94
N ALA A 52 -9.07 -6.09 -26.15
CA ALA A 52 -9.45 -5.13 -25.13
C ALA A 52 -10.12 -3.90 -25.72
N TYR A 53 -10.96 -3.24 -24.94
CA TYR A 53 -11.49 -1.91 -25.22
C TYR A 53 -10.65 -0.85 -24.55
N LEU A 54 -10.42 0.26 -25.25
CA LEU A 54 -9.91 1.50 -24.72
C LEU A 54 -11.09 2.37 -24.28
N LEU A 55 -11.10 2.76 -23.01
CA LEU A 55 -12.17 3.54 -22.40
C LEU A 55 -11.63 4.87 -21.86
N ASP A 56 -12.41 5.91 -22.09
CA ASP A 56 -12.28 7.19 -21.39
C ASP A 56 -12.96 7.08 -20.01
N ILE A 57 -12.22 7.34 -18.95
CA ILE A 57 -12.72 7.35 -17.57
C ILE A 57 -12.73 8.76 -16.95
N GLY A 58 -12.28 9.80 -17.72
CA GLY A 58 -12.22 11.17 -17.24
C GLY A 58 -11.01 11.49 -16.35
N GLU A 59 -10.00 10.62 -16.35
CA GLU A 59 -8.72 10.83 -15.68
C GLU A 59 -7.64 11.20 -16.70
N ASP A 60 -6.41 11.47 -16.25
CA ASP A 60 -5.25 11.83 -17.07
C ASP A 60 -4.87 10.76 -18.12
N LYS A 61 -5.20 9.51 -17.84
CA LYS A 61 -4.95 8.36 -18.71
C LYS A 61 -6.23 7.57 -18.95
N ASP A 62 -6.31 7.01 -20.15
CA ASP A 62 -7.37 6.07 -20.49
C ASP A 62 -7.24 4.75 -19.74
N GLY A 63 -8.33 4.00 -19.72
CA GLY A 63 -8.37 2.66 -19.13
C GLY A 63 -8.49 1.56 -20.16
N LEU A 64 -7.92 0.39 -19.88
CA LEU A 64 -7.92 -0.81 -20.69
C LEU A 64 -8.83 -1.88 -20.07
N LEU A 65 -9.93 -2.20 -20.75
CA LEU A 65 -10.88 -3.26 -20.37
C LEU A 65 -10.62 -4.51 -21.22
N ARG A 66 -9.92 -5.50 -20.65
CA ARG A 66 -9.63 -6.77 -21.34
C ARG A 66 -10.85 -7.70 -21.34
N SER A 67 -10.92 -8.62 -22.29
CA SER A 67 -12.02 -9.59 -22.43
C SER A 67 -12.31 -10.41 -21.16
N LYS A 68 -11.27 -10.83 -20.43
CA LYS A 68 -11.43 -11.55 -19.15
C LYS A 68 -12.16 -10.76 -18.05
N ASN A 69 -12.13 -9.43 -18.13
CA ASN A 69 -12.68 -8.49 -17.15
C ASN A 69 -14.00 -7.87 -17.62
N ARG A 70 -14.43 -8.09 -18.86
CA ARG A 70 -15.69 -7.58 -19.38
C ARG A 70 -16.83 -8.58 -19.18
N ILE A 71 -18.06 -8.11 -19.25
CA ILE A 71 -19.28 -8.91 -19.14
C ILE A 71 -19.86 -9.21 -20.52
N LYS A 72 -19.86 -8.24 -21.43
CA LYS A 72 -20.39 -8.34 -22.80
C LYS A 72 -19.57 -7.54 -23.80
N SER A 73 -19.78 -7.77 -25.08
CA SER A 73 -19.24 -6.87 -26.11
C SER A 73 -19.85 -5.48 -25.99
N LEU A 74 -19.06 -4.48 -26.29
CA LEU A 74 -19.45 -3.07 -26.21
C LEU A 74 -19.38 -2.41 -27.58
N ASP A 75 -20.37 -1.58 -27.87
CA ASP A 75 -20.37 -0.77 -29.07
C ASP A 75 -19.47 0.47 -28.89
N LYS A 76 -18.99 1.03 -30.01
CA LYS A 76 -18.24 2.27 -29.98
C LYS A 76 -19.13 3.39 -29.40
N TYR A 77 -18.54 4.20 -28.52
CA TYR A 77 -19.23 5.27 -27.77
C TYR A 77 -20.29 4.80 -26.75
N ALA A 78 -20.44 3.49 -26.55
CA ALA A 78 -21.27 3.00 -25.45
C ALA A 78 -20.67 3.38 -24.10
N ASP A 79 -21.54 3.56 -23.11
CA ASP A 79 -21.15 3.77 -21.74
C ASP A 79 -21.21 2.46 -20.97
N THR A 80 -20.27 2.26 -20.06
CA THR A 80 -20.27 1.13 -19.13
C THR A 80 -19.73 1.51 -17.76
N ILE A 81 -20.10 0.74 -16.74
CA ILE A 81 -19.57 0.91 -15.37
C ILE A 81 -18.36 0.02 -15.23
N VAL A 82 -17.24 0.61 -14.81
CA VAL A 82 -15.96 -0.08 -14.62
C VAL A 82 -15.27 0.34 -13.34
N GLU A 83 -14.60 -0.60 -12.70
CA GLU A 83 -13.68 -0.40 -11.58
C GLU A 83 -12.25 -0.33 -12.09
N VAL A 84 -11.43 0.54 -11.52
CA VAL A 84 -9.97 0.50 -11.67
C VAL A 84 -9.43 -0.61 -10.78
N ILE A 85 -8.94 -1.68 -11.39
CA ILE A 85 -8.36 -2.83 -10.70
C ILE A 85 -6.83 -2.80 -10.61
N LYS A 86 -6.20 -1.84 -11.33
CA LYS A 86 -4.77 -1.59 -11.28
C LYS A 86 -4.44 -0.20 -11.78
N ASP A 87 -3.66 0.53 -10.99
CA ASP A 87 -3.10 1.81 -11.40
C ASP A 87 -2.04 1.62 -12.50
N PRO A 88 -1.88 2.61 -13.39
CA PRO A 88 -0.85 2.58 -14.42
C PRO A 88 0.55 2.61 -13.78
N LYS A 89 1.48 1.88 -14.40
CA LYS A 89 2.91 2.02 -14.13
C LYS A 89 3.56 2.64 -15.37
N ASP A 90 4.37 3.66 -15.17
CA ASP A 90 5.06 4.38 -16.24
C ASP A 90 4.09 4.90 -17.31
N HIS A 91 4.27 4.48 -18.57
CA HIS A 91 3.43 4.88 -19.70
C HIS A 91 2.21 3.99 -19.95
N LYS A 92 1.88 3.07 -19.00
CA LYS A 92 0.73 2.16 -19.15
C LYS A 92 -0.58 2.87 -18.83
N MET A 93 -1.69 2.22 -19.17
CA MET A 93 -3.06 2.66 -18.91
C MET A 93 -3.57 2.04 -17.61
N TYR A 94 -4.68 2.58 -17.06
CA TYR A 94 -5.42 1.90 -15.99
C TYR A 94 -5.93 0.55 -16.47
N GLU A 95 -5.87 -0.49 -15.64
CA GLU A 95 -6.55 -1.76 -15.93
C GLU A 95 -7.95 -1.72 -15.31
N LEU A 96 -8.96 -2.02 -16.14
CA LEU A 96 -10.37 -1.88 -15.78
C LEU A 96 -11.07 -3.24 -15.70
N SER A 97 -12.18 -3.26 -14.96
CA SER A 97 -13.09 -4.41 -14.86
C SER A 97 -14.55 -3.95 -14.79
N GLU A 98 -15.44 -4.58 -15.60
CA GLU A 98 -16.88 -4.45 -15.43
C GLU A 98 -17.41 -5.27 -14.24
N LYS A 99 -16.60 -6.21 -13.72
CA LYS A 99 -16.88 -7.02 -12.53
C LYS A 99 -16.37 -6.26 -11.32
N TYR A 100 -17.05 -5.18 -10.96
CA TYR A 100 -16.59 -4.30 -9.89
C TYR A 100 -16.89 -4.86 -8.49
N THR A 101 -16.14 -4.34 -7.53
CA THR A 101 -16.12 -4.79 -6.15
C THR A 101 -16.40 -3.59 -5.23
N LEU A 102 -17.36 -3.74 -4.32
CA LEU A 102 -17.55 -2.80 -3.23
C LEU A 102 -16.97 -3.40 -1.95
N ALA A 103 -16.17 -2.65 -1.24
CA ALA A 103 -15.51 -3.14 -0.04
C ALA A 103 -15.66 -2.17 1.13
N SER A 104 -15.99 -2.73 2.29
CA SER A 104 -15.77 -2.12 3.59
C SER A 104 -14.46 -2.66 4.19
N PRO A 105 -14.00 -2.14 5.33
CA PRO A 105 -12.92 -2.77 6.08
C PRO A 105 -13.17 -4.24 6.46
N TYR A 106 -14.44 -4.66 6.55
CA TYR A 106 -14.87 -5.95 7.11
C TYR A 106 -15.37 -6.94 6.08
N GLN A 107 -15.97 -6.47 5.01
CA GLN A 107 -16.59 -7.31 3.97
C GLN A 107 -16.30 -6.82 2.56
N VAL A 108 -16.48 -7.70 1.61
CA VAL A 108 -16.38 -7.45 0.18
C VAL A 108 -17.64 -7.94 -0.51
N LEU A 109 -18.28 -7.09 -1.28
CA LEU A 109 -19.38 -7.41 -2.17
C LEU A 109 -18.86 -7.45 -3.61
N LYS A 110 -18.86 -8.63 -4.25
CA LYS A 110 -18.48 -8.80 -5.66
C LYS A 110 -19.71 -8.88 -6.52
N THR A 111 -19.71 -8.11 -7.61
CA THR A 111 -20.78 -8.20 -8.60
C THR A 111 -20.45 -9.33 -9.60
N ASN A 112 -21.24 -10.40 -9.57
CA ASN A 112 -21.15 -11.49 -10.53
C ASN A 112 -22.27 -11.32 -11.57
N LYS A 113 -21.97 -10.71 -12.71
CA LYS A 113 -22.93 -10.68 -13.83
C LYS A 113 -22.70 -11.88 -14.74
N ASN A 114 -23.25 -13.02 -14.38
CA ASN A 114 -23.49 -14.08 -15.36
C ASN A 114 -24.77 -13.72 -16.14
N ASN A 115 -24.70 -13.71 -17.46
CA ASN A 115 -25.78 -13.34 -18.39
C ASN A 115 -27.12 -14.10 -18.22
N LYS A 116 -27.23 -15.07 -17.32
CA LYS A 116 -28.42 -15.91 -17.12
C LYS A 116 -29.16 -15.66 -15.81
N LEU A 117 -28.60 -14.97 -14.84
CA LEU A 117 -29.23 -14.68 -13.56
C LEU A 117 -29.12 -13.18 -13.26
N LYS A 118 -30.25 -12.49 -13.27
CA LYS A 118 -30.33 -11.09 -12.89
C LYS A 118 -29.75 -10.91 -11.49
N ASN A 119 -28.74 -10.04 -11.36
CA ASN A 119 -28.24 -9.49 -10.08
C ASN A 119 -27.72 -10.50 -9.06
N THR A 120 -26.84 -11.42 -9.44
CA THR A 120 -26.12 -12.23 -8.45
C THR A 120 -24.89 -11.46 -7.95
N HIS A 121 -24.84 -11.24 -6.65
CA HIS A 121 -23.67 -10.75 -5.93
C HIS A 121 -23.25 -11.82 -4.90
N SER A 122 -21.98 -11.87 -4.59
CA SER A 122 -21.45 -12.70 -3.52
C SER A 122 -20.72 -11.82 -2.51
N SER A 123 -20.97 -12.06 -1.22
CA SER A 123 -20.27 -11.36 -0.14
C SER A 123 -19.27 -12.29 0.54
N PHE A 124 -18.15 -11.73 0.95
CA PHE A 124 -17.08 -12.43 1.65
C PHE A 124 -16.56 -11.59 2.81
N SER A 125 -16.39 -12.21 3.97
CA SER A 125 -15.76 -11.55 5.10
C SER A 125 -14.25 -11.39 4.85
N ARG A 126 -13.72 -10.19 5.08
CA ARG A 126 -12.28 -9.92 5.15
C ARG A 126 -11.72 -10.42 6.48
N THR A 127 -10.39 -10.49 6.59
CA THR A 127 -9.71 -10.92 7.82
C THR A 127 -10.19 -10.14 9.04
N ARG A 128 -10.39 -8.83 8.90
CA ARG A 128 -10.91 -7.95 9.97
C ARG A 128 -12.38 -8.20 10.35
N GLY A 129 -13.13 -8.83 9.49
CA GLY A 129 -14.54 -9.18 9.75
C GLY A 129 -14.73 -10.48 10.53
N LYS A 130 -13.68 -11.32 10.64
CA LYS A 130 -13.80 -12.64 11.28
C LYS A 130 -14.21 -12.58 12.75
N ASP A 131 -13.80 -11.53 13.45
CA ASP A 131 -14.04 -11.35 14.87
C ASP A 131 -15.24 -10.42 15.17
N LYS A 132 -16.02 -10.04 14.16
CA LYS A 132 -17.21 -9.18 14.30
C LYS A 132 -18.47 -10.03 14.45
N SER A 133 -19.46 -9.51 15.20
CA SER A 133 -20.75 -10.17 15.35
C SER A 133 -21.51 -10.28 14.05
N GLU A 134 -22.38 -11.26 13.92
CA GLU A 134 -23.19 -11.47 12.73
C GLU A 134 -24.11 -10.27 12.43
N ASP A 135 -24.68 -9.64 13.48
CA ASP A 135 -25.51 -8.44 13.32
C ASP A 135 -24.72 -7.24 12.80
N PHE A 136 -23.47 -7.09 13.24
CA PHE A 136 -22.59 -6.07 12.70
C PHE A 136 -22.30 -6.29 11.22
N LEU A 137 -21.98 -7.54 10.84
CA LEU A 137 -21.70 -7.90 9.44
C LEU A 137 -22.93 -7.75 8.55
N LYS A 138 -24.14 -8.07 9.05
CA LYS A 138 -25.40 -7.82 8.31
C LYS A 138 -25.62 -6.33 8.04
N LYS A 139 -25.37 -5.47 9.02
CA LYS A 139 -25.50 -4.02 8.86
C LYS A 139 -24.45 -3.47 7.87
N ASP A 140 -23.20 -3.92 7.97
CA ASP A 140 -22.13 -3.52 7.05
C ASP A 140 -22.44 -3.96 5.61
N LEU A 141 -22.95 -5.18 5.41
CA LEU A 141 -23.38 -5.68 4.11
C LEU A 141 -24.55 -4.87 3.55
N ALA A 142 -25.51 -4.48 4.38
CA ALA A 142 -26.66 -3.68 3.94
C ALA A 142 -26.22 -2.33 3.37
N VAL A 143 -25.18 -1.70 3.94
CA VAL A 143 -24.60 -0.47 3.40
C VAL A 143 -23.98 -0.71 2.03
N LEU A 144 -23.23 -1.80 1.85
CA LEU A 144 -22.63 -2.16 0.55
C LEU A 144 -23.69 -2.43 -0.51
N LEU A 145 -24.78 -3.13 -0.14
CA LEU A 145 -25.89 -3.42 -1.04
C LEU A 145 -26.62 -2.13 -1.47
N LYS A 146 -26.88 -1.22 -0.54
CA LYS A 146 -27.46 0.09 -0.86
C LYS A 146 -26.57 0.86 -1.84
N THR A 147 -25.26 0.91 -1.59
CA THR A 147 -24.31 1.54 -2.50
C THR A 147 -24.33 0.87 -3.89
N TYR A 148 -24.43 -0.46 -3.94
CA TYR A 148 -24.56 -1.17 -5.20
C TYR A 148 -25.81 -0.77 -5.99
N GLU A 149 -26.96 -0.67 -5.32
CA GLU A 149 -28.22 -0.24 -5.94
C GLU A 149 -28.14 1.19 -6.48
N GLU A 150 -27.51 2.09 -5.75
CA GLU A 150 -27.27 3.49 -6.17
C GLU A 150 -26.38 3.53 -7.42
N LEU A 151 -25.30 2.75 -7.46
CA LEU A 151 -24.40 2.66 -8.61
C LEU A 151 -25.10 2.08 -9.86
N GLU A 152 -25.96 1.08 -9.70
CA GLU A 152 -26.72 0.53 -10.83
C GLU A 152 -27.71 1.56 -11.42
N LYS A 153 -28.26 2.44 -10.60
CA LYS A 153 -29.12 3.54 -11.09
C LYS A 153 -28.32 4.54 -11.94
N GLU A 154 -27.07 4.82 -11.59
CA GLU A 154 -26.18 5.72 -12.32
C GLU A 154 -25.91 5.28 -13.78
N ARG A 155 -26.20 4.01 -14.15
CA ARG A 155 -26.06 3.53 -15.54
C ARG A 155 -26.84 4.36 -16.55
N ASN A 156 -27.95 4.92 -16.12
CA ASN A 156 -28.92 5.56 -16.99
C ASN A 156 -28.74 7.08 -17.07
N PHE A 157 -27.73 7.65 -16.41
CA PHE A 157 -27.53 9.09 -16.36
C PHE A 157 -26.32 9.55 -17.18
N LEU A 158 -26.46 10.73 -17.78
CA LEU A 158 -25.37 11.46 -18.44
C LEU A 158 -24.90 12.61 -17.53
N PRO A 159 -23.67 13.12 -17.65
CA PRO A 159 -22.67 12.81 -18.68
C PRO A 159 -21.80 11.61 -18.35
N SER A 160 -21.04 11.15 -19.38
CA SER A 160 -19.90 10.25 -19.24
C SER A 160 -18.70 10.84 -20.01
N PRO A 161 -17.46 10.65 -19.56
CA PRO A 161 -17.05 9.86 -18.39
C PRO A 161 -17.37 10.56 -17.07
N LYS A 162 -17.59 9.80 -15.98
CA LYS A 162 -17.88 10.32 -14.64
C LYS A 162 -17.41 9.34 -13.56
N LEU A 163 -16.70 9.85 -12.55
CA LEU A 163 -16.46 9.12 -11.30
C LEU A 163 -17.79 8.96 -10.55
N ILE A 164 -18.22 7.74 -10.26
CA ILE A 164 -19.48 7.45 -9.58
C ILE A 164 -19.31 6.86 -8.18
N TYR A 165 -18.13 6.31 -7.87
CA TYR A 165 -17.82 5.81 -6.53
C TYR A 165 -16.32 5.92 -6.24
N ARG A 166 -16.01 6.32 -5.01
CA ARG A 166 -14.66 6.30 -4.44
C ARG A 166 -14.70 5.54 -3.12
N PRO A 167 -13.85 4.52 -2.91
CA PRO A 167 -13.73 3.84 -1.62
C PRO A 167 -13.41 4.81 -0.49
N ASP A 168 -13.98 4.58 0.69
CA ASP A 168 -13.62 5.34 1.90
C ASP A 168 -12.26 4.85 2.44
N ARG A 169 -11.21 5.44 1.89
CA ARG A 169 -9.82 5.11 2.20
C ARG A 169 -9.40 5.54 3.60
N ILE A 170 -10.02 6.60 4.14
CA ILE A 170 -9.78 7.03 5.51
C ILE A 170 -10.29 5.95 6.46
N LYS A 171 -11.52 5.49 6.29
CA LYS A 171 -12.11 4.43 7.09
C LYS A 171 -11.30 3.13 7.01
N ASP A 172 -10.84 2.72 5.82
CA ASP A 172 -10.00 1.53 5.67
C ASP A 172 -8.61 1.69 6.33
N TYR A 173 -8.04 2.90 6.31
CA TYR A 173 -6.75 3.22 6.93
C TYR A 173 -6.81 3.28 8.45
N THR A 174 -7.90 3.80 9.01
CA THR A 174 -8.08 4.03 10.45
C THR A 174 -8.73 2.88 11.19
N CYS A 175 -9.46 2.02 10.48
CA CYS A 175 -10.21 0.91 11.02
C CYS A 175 -9.36 0.00 11.92
N ASP A 176 -9.88 -0.31 13.11
CA ASP A 176 -9.25 -1.18 14.11
C ASP A 176 -7.83 -0.73 14.53
N TYR A 177 -7.48 0.53 14.34
CA TYR A 177 -6.21 1.07 14.83
C TYR A 177 -6.34 1.38 16.34
N PRO A 178 -5.49 0.80 17.20
CA PRO A 178 -5.67 0.87 18.65
C PRO A 178 -5.10 2.12 19.30
N PHE A 179 -4.39 2.97 18.54
CA PHE A 179 -3.73 4.17 19.06
C PHE A 179 -4.37 5.45 18.51
N GLU A 180 -3.92 6.58 18.99
CA GLU A 180 -4.40 7.90 18.59
C GLU A 180 -4.09 8.20 17.12
N ILE A 181 -4.96 9.03 16.53
CA ILE A 181 -4.83 9.53 15.16
C ILE A 181 -4.80 11.05 15.23
N ILE A 182 -3.72 11.67 14.80
CA ILE A 182 -3.62 13.13 14.71
C ILE A 182 -4.09 13.57 13.32
N SER A 183 -4.96 14.59 13.24
CA SER A 183 -5.46 15.05 11.96
C SER A 183 -5.77 16.53 11.96
N ASN A 184 -5.49 17.21 10.83
CA ASN A 184 -6.00 18.55 10.55
C ASN A 184 -7.43 18.54 9.97
N LEU A 185 -8.04 17.36 9.84
CA LEU A 185 -9.44 17.17 9.50
C LEU A 185 -10.24 16.75 10.73
N LYS A 186 -11.47 17.24 10.85
CA LYS A 186 -12.45 16.73 11.82
C LYS A 186 -12.98 15.39 11.33
N LEU A 187 -12.53 14.30 11.96
CA LEU A 187 -12.96 12.95 11.63
C LEU A 187 -13.95 12.44 12.67
N PRO A 188 -14.99 11.69 12.27
CA PRO A 188 -15.96 11.09 13.20
C PRO A 188 -15.42 9.82 13.86
N LEU A 189 -14.28 9.92 14.53
CA LEU A 189 -13.56 8.81 15.18
C LEU A 189 -13.14 9.25 16.58
N ASP A 190 -13.52 8.50 17.59
CA ASP A 190 -13.30 8.85 19.01
C ASP A 190 -11.81 9.01 19.37
N GLN A 191 -10.92 8.24 18.69
CA GLN A 191 -9.48 8.30 18.93
C GLN A 191 -8.76 9.40 18.13
N THR A 192 -9.50 10.33 17.49
CA THR A 192 -8.87 11.39 16.70
C THR A 192 -8.59 12.62 17.53
N ILE A 193 -7.34 13.04 17.53
CA ILE A 193 -6.90 14.35 18.01
C ILE A 193 -6.97 15.31 16.83
N TYR A 194 -7.94 16.24 16.88
CA TYR A 194 -8.05 17.30 15.89
C TYR A 194 -7.07 18.42 16.19
N ASP A 195 -6.12 18.62 15.29
CA ASP A 195 -5.17 19.72 15.34
C ASP A 195 -5.16 20.45 13.98
N PRO A 196 -5.82 21.60 13.85
CA PRO A 196 -5.98 22.31 12.57
C PRO A 196 -4.66 22.82 11.99
N VAL A 197 -3.61 22.95 12.82
CA VAL A 197 -2.28 23.41 12.39
C VAL A 197 -1.28 22.26 12.23
N PHE A 198 -1.70 21.03 12.47
CA PHE A 198 -0.84 19.86 12.28
C PHE A 198 -0.32 19.79 10.85
N ASN A 199 1.00 19.74 10.72
CA ASN A 199 1.68 19.47 9.46
C ASN A 199 2.85 18.50 9.72
N PRO A 200 2.84 17.32 9.08
CA PRO A 200 3.88 16.32 9.29
C PRO A 200 5.29 16.81 8.92
N ALA A 201 5.42 17.80 8.04
CA ALA A 201 6.72 18.38 7.67
C ALA A 201 7.38 19.14 8.82
N TYR A 202 6.63 19.59 9.82
CA TYR A 202 7.17 20.31 10.99
C TYR A 202 7.49 19.38 12.16
N VAL A 203 7.18 18.09 12.07
CA VAL A 203 7.57 17.09 13.07
C VAL A 203 8.96 16.58 12.70
N SER A 204 9.96 16.87 13.55
CA SER A 204 11.39 16.64 13.25
C SER A 204 11.70 15.20 12.82
N GLU A 205 11.12 14.20 13.51
CA GLU A 205 11.32 12.78 13.19
C GLU A 205 10.70 12.40 11.83
N ILE A 206 9.51 12.92 11.53
CA ILE A 206 8.84 12.67 10.25
C ILE A 206 9.60 13.34 9.12
N SER A 207 9.95 14.62 9.29
CA SER A 207 10.70 15.39 8.30
C SER A 207 12.04 14.74 7.97
N LEU A 208 12.75 14.26 8.97
CA LEU A 208 14.03 13.58 8.80
C LEU A 208 13.86 12.25 8.04
N ASP A 209 12.88 11.41 8.41
CA ASP A 209 12.62 10.14 7.73
C ASP A 209 12.16 10.36 6.28
N LEU A 210 11.35 11.39 6.02
CA LEU A 210 10.96 11.77 4.66
C LEU A 210 12.17 12.25 3.83
N SER A 211 13.06 13.03 4.41
CA SER A 211 14.27 13.51 3.72
C SER A 211 15.21 12.37 3.30
N LEU A 212 15.14 11.23 4.00
CA LEU A 212 15.97 10.04 3.72
C LEU A 212 15.30 9.03 2.82
N LYS A 213 13.95 9.08 2.68
CA LYS A 213 13.16 8.08 1.95
C LYS A 213 13.63 7.83 0.51
N ASP A 214 14.05 8.87 -0.20
CA ASP A 214 14.43 8.76 -1.61
C ASP A 214 15.95 8.86 -1.83
N LYS A 215 16.74 8.99 -0.75
CA LYS A 215 18.20 9.05 -0.85
C LYS A 215 18.79 7.65 -0.98
N ARG A 216 19.77 7.51 -1.87
CA ARG A 216 20.56 6.28 -2.01
C ARG A 216 21.34 5.95 -0.73
N LEU A 217 21.95 6.95 -0.11
CA LEU A 217 22.68 6.83 1.16
C LEU A 217 21.78 7.26 2.31
N VAL A 218 21.58 6.39 3.27
CA VAL A 218 20.82 6.63 4.52
C VAL A 218 21.77 6.52 5.70
N GLU A 219 21.89 7.59 6.45
CA GLU A 219 22.78 7.69 7.60
C GLU A 219 22.00 7.90 8.89
N ARG A 220 22.26 7.06 9.90
CA ARG A 220 21.64 7.13 11.23
C ARG A 220 22.64 6.77 12.33
N GLY A 221 23.07 7.77 13.10
CA GLY A 221 24.08 7.57 14.12
C GLY A 221 25.37 7.03 13.51
N ASP A 222 25.85 5.90 14.03
CA ASP A 222 27.11 5.26 13.61
C ASP A 222 26.94 4.37 12.38
N VAL A 223 25.70 4.14 11.91
CA VAL A 223 25.39 3.23 10.81
C VAL A 223 25.01 4.02 9.57
N SER A 224 25.53 3.60 8.42
CA SER A 224 25.04 4.02 7.12
C SER A 224 24.68 2.81 6.27
N ILE A 225 23.62 2.96 5.47
CA ILE A 225 23.20 1.95 4.49
C ILE A 225 23.07 2.59 3.11
N VAL A 226 23.55 1.90 2.10
CA VAL A 226 23.37 2.28 0.69
C VAL A 226 22.30 1.41 0.10
N ILE A 227 21.27 2.01 -0.51
CA ILE A 227 20.11 1.30 -1.06
C ILE A 227 20.02 1.55 -2.56
N ASP A 228 20.22 0.49 -3.34
CA ASP A 228 20.08 0.49 -4.79
C ASP A 228 18.85 -0.32 -5.19
N GLN A 229 17.79 0.39 -5.64
CA GLN A 229 16.56 -0.25 -6.13
C GLN A 229 16.64 -0.41 -7.65
N LEU A 230 16.76 -1.67 -8.10
CA LEU A 230 16.76 -2.05 -9.50
C LEU A 230 15.39 -2.61 -9.89
N GLU A 231 15.16 -2.85 -11.17
CA GLU A 231 13.88 -3.37 -11.67
C GLU A 231 13.52 -4.75 -11.08
N ALA A 232 14.50 -5.65 -10.98
CA ALA A 232 14.27 -7.02 -10.52
C ALA A 232 14.51 -7.22 -9.02
N LEU A 233 15.43 -6.47 -8.42
CA LEU A 233 15.86 -6.64 -7.03
C LEU A 233 16.30 -5.33 -6.38
N THR A 234 16.36 -5.32 -5.06
CA THR A 234 17.00 -4.25 -4.28
C THR A 234 18.26 -4.78 -3.62
N VAL A 235 19.33 -4.00 -3.64
CA VAL A 235 20.57 -4.29 -2.93
C VAL A 235 20.73 -3.27 -1.80
N ILE A 236 21.12 -3.75 -0.63
CA ILE A 236 21.45 -2.90 0.53
C ILE A 236 22.87 -3.26 0.98
N ASP A 237 23.74 -2.27 1.04
CA ASP A 237 25.10 -2.37 1.58
C ASP A 237 25.16 -1.69 2.94
N VAL A 238 25.66 -2.39 3.96
CA VAL A 238 25.75 -1.91 5.33
C VAL A 238 27.16 -1.44 5.64
N ASN A 239 27.26 -0.17 6.06
CA ASN A 239 28.52 0.47 6.40
C ASN A 239 28.46 1.09 7.81
N TYR A 240 29.62 1.46 8.35
CA TYR A 240 29.74 2.21 9.61
C TYR A 240 30.57 3.46 9.41
N LYS A 241 30.30 4.48 10.23
CA LYS A 241 31.04 5.76 10.17
C LYS A 241 32.20 5.82 11.13
N ASN A 242 32.02 5.31 12.35
CA ASN A 242 33.01 5.43 13.42
C ASN A 242 33.39 4.04 13.93
N VAL A 243 34.70 3.85 14.13
CA VAL A 243 35.26 2.63 14.70
C VAL A 243 35.26 2.75 16.21
N ASP A 244 34.56 1.85 16.92
CA ASP A 244 34.75 1.70 18.35
C ASP A 244 36.01 0.87 18.61
N THR A 245 37.06 1.54 19.07
CA THR A 245 38.38 0.92 19.30
C THR A 245 38.39 -0.05 20.48
N HIS A 246 37.32 -0.11 21.29
CA HIS A 246 37.22 -0.99 22.46
C HIS A 246 36.59 -2.36 22.13
N LEU A 247 36.01 -2.54 20.97
CA LEU A 247 35.39 -3.80 20.56
C LEU A 247 36.32 -4.63 19.67
N SER A 248 36.18 -5.95 19.74
CA SER A 248 36.78 -6.81 18.71
C SER A 248 36.13 -6.51 17.34
N LYS A 249 36.84 -6.79 16.25
CA LYS A 249 36.33 -6.61 14.91
C LYS A 249 35.01 -7.38 14.69
N GLU A 250 34.91 -8.58 15.26
CA GLU A 250 33.73 -9.44 15.16
C GLU A 250 32.54 -8.85 15.92
N ASP A 251 32.74 -8.38 17.17
CA ASP A 251 31.70 -7.77 17.99
C ASP A 251 31.22 -6.46 17.41
N MET A 252 32.14 -5.65 16.87
CA MET A 252 31.81 -4.42 16.17
C MET A 252 30.94 -4.73 14.93
N SER A 253 31.32 -5.69 14.10
CA SER A 253 30.53 -6.07 12.92
C SER A 253 29.13 -6.52 13.31
N LEU A 254 28.99 -7.34 14.36
CA LEU A 254 27.68 -7.76 14.85
C LEU A 254 26.86 -6.58 15.36
N SER A 255 27.45 -5.70 16.16
CA SER A 255 26.78 -4.51 16.73
C SER A 255 26.25 -3.59 15.62
N VAL A 256 27.07 -3.28 14.63
CA VAL A 256 26.70 -2.43 13.48
C VAL A 256 25.57 -3.09 12.68
N ASN A 257 25.69 -4.37 12.35
CA ASN A 257 24.70 -5.08 11.58
C ASN A 257 23.34 -5.16 12.32
N LEU A 258 23.32 -5.35 13.64
CA LEU A 258 22.11 -5.34 14.45
C LEU A 258 21.45 -3.94 14.49
N LYS A 259 22.25 -2.86 14.59
CA LYS A 259 21.74 -1.48 14.50
C LYS A 259 21.14 -1.20 13.11
N ALA A 260 21.77 -1.71 12.05
CA ALA A 260 21.31 -1.55 10.67
C ALA A 260 19.94 -2.20 10.42
N LEU A 261 19.62 -3.33 11.08
CA LEU A 261 18.35 -4.05 10.87
C LEU A 261 17.12 -3.17 11.06
N LYS A 262 17.13 -2.30 12.09
CA LYS A 262 16.00 -1.38 12.34
C LYS A 262 15.84 -0.39 11.20
N GLU A 263 16.93 0.20 10.72
CA GLU A 263 16.89 1.16 9.63
C GLU A 263 16.48 0.50 8.31
N ILE A 264 17.03 -0.68 8.02
CA ILE A 264 16.63 -1.50 6.85
C ILE A 264 15.12 -1.76 6.86
N ALA A 265 14.56 -2.19 8.00
CA ALA A 265 13.12 -2.47 8.09
C ALA A 265 12.27 -1.20 7.87
N ILE A 266 12.69 -0.06 8.39
CA ILE A 266 12.03 1.24 8.18
C ILE A 266 12.08 1.62 6.70
N GLN A 267 13.25 1.55 6.06
CA GLN A 267 13.43 1.89 4.66
C GLN A 267 12.65 0.95 3.73
N ILE A 268 12.60 -0.35 4.02
CA ILE A 268 11.75 -1.31 3.30
C ILE A 268 10.28 -0.88 3.37
N SER A 269 9.81 -0.50 4.54
CA SER A 269 8.41 -0.09 4.76
C SER A 269 8.09 1.24 4.06
N LEU A 270 8.92 2.27 4.22
CA LEU A 270 8.71 3.59 3.62
C LEU A 270 8.78 3.59 2.11
N ARG A 271 9.76 2.88 1.54
CA ARG A 271 9.99 2.79 0.08
C ARG A 271 9.10 1.75 -0.59
N LYS A 272 8.31 0.97 0.20
CA LYS A 272 7.48 -0.12 -0.31
C LYS A 272 8.29 -1.15 -1.10
N ILE A 273 9.52 -1.46 -0.64
CA ILE A 273 10.41 -2.42 -1.30
C ILE A 273 9.76 -3.80 -1.31
N LYS A 274 9.76 -4.44 -2.46
CA LYS A 274 9.19 -5.76 -2.73
C LYS A 274 10.11 -6.56 -3.63
N LYS A 275 9.79 -7.85 -3.85
CA LYS A 275 10.54 -8.79 -4.68
C LYS A 275 11.82 -9.24 -3.99
N MET A 276 12.92 -9.41 -4.74
CA MET A 276 14.19 -9.88 -4.21
C MET A 276 14.94 -8.75 -3.50
N LEU A 277 15.47 -9.07 -2.33
CA LEU A 277 16.32 -8.20 -1.53
C LEU A 277 17.62 -8.93 -1.23
N ILE A 278 18.74 -8.30 -1.52
CA ILE A 278 20.08 -8.75 -1.18
C ILE A 278 20.67 -7.76 -0.20
N ILE A 279 21.20 -8.25 0.92
CA ILE A 279 21.84 -7.40 1.92
C ILE A 279 23.29 -7.84 2.08
N ASP A 280 24.21 -6.90 1.86
CA ASP A 280 25.64 -7.07 2.19
C ASP A 280 25.90 -6.53 3.61
N PHE A 281 25.98 -7.46 4.54
CA PHE A 281 26.32 -7.15 5.93
C PHE A 281 27.82 -7.20 6.15
N LEU A 282 28.30 -6.42 7.11
CA LEU A 282 29.68 -6.57 7.57
C LEU A 282 29.98 -8.04 7.91
N ARG A 283 31.15 -8.50 7.50
CA ARG A 283 31.54 -9.92 7.63
C ARG A 283 31.52 -10.39 9.08
N MET A 284 30.95 -11.57 9.29
CA MET A 284 30.78 -12.20 10.59
C MET A 284 31.00 -13.72 10.49
N ASN A 285 31.32 -14.33 11.62
CA ASN A 285 31.37 -15.78 11.75
C ASN A 285 29.96 -16.41 11.68
N LYS A 286 29.88 -17.73 11.53
CA LYS A 286 28.64 -18.49 11.38
C LYS A 286 27.68 -18.30 12.56
N LYS A 287 28.20 -18.23 13.82
CA LYS A 287 27.41 -18.04 15.03
C LYS A 287 26.68 -16.69 14.99
N ASN A 288 27.40 -15.63 14.68
CA ASN A 288 26.84 -14.26 14.61
C ASN A 288 25.88 -14.08 13.43
N ARG A 289 26.10 -14.74 12.28
CA ARG A 289 25.12 -14.80 11.18
C ARG A 289 23.77 -15.40 11.65
N THR A 290 23.82 -16.46 12.44
CA THR A 290 22.59 -17.07 13.00
C THR A 290 21.86 -16.11 13.94
N LEU A 291 22.59 -15.42 14.83
CA LEU A 291 22.02 -14.39 15.72
C LEU A 291 21.38 -13.26 14.92
N LEU A 292 22.07 -12.75 13.91
CA LEU A 292 21.58 -11.68 13.04
C LEU A 292 20.27 -12.08 12.32
N VAL A 293 20.20 -13.28 11.75
CA VAL A 293 18.98 -13.78 11.08
C VAL A 293 17.80 -13.90 12.05
N ASN A 294 18.04 -14.36 13.27
CA ASN A 294 17.00 -14.45 14.29
C ASN A 294 16.48 -13.06 14.69
N GLU A 295 17.36 -12.08 14.83
CA GLU A 295 16.96 -10.71 15.15
C GLU A 295 16.27 -10.02 13.96
N LEU A 296 16.70 -10.29 12.73
CA LEU A 296 16.03 -9.85 11.52
C LEU A 296 14.59 -10.37 11.44
N LYS A 297 14.34 -11.65 11.74
CA LYS A 297 12.98 -12.23 11.80
C LYS A 297 12.10 -11.48 12.79
N LYS A 298 12.61 -11.20 13.99
CA LYS A 298 11.87 -10.41 15.01
C LYS A 298 11.60 -8.99 14.51
N THR A 299 12.61 -8.33 13.95
CA THR A 299 12.50 -6.96 13.44
C THR A 299 11.48 -6.90 12.31
N PHE A 300 11.54 -7.79 11.33
CA PHE A 300 10.57 -7.83 10.23
C PHE A 300 9.16 -8.16 10.71
N GLY A 301 9.01 -9.03 11.71
CA GLY A 301 7.73 -9.29 12.38
C GLY A 301 7.15 -8.05 13.04
N LYS A 302 7.97 -7.27 13.77
CA LYS A 302 7.57 -6.00 14.39
C LYS A 302 7.04 -4.97 13.38
N TYR A 303 7.69 -4.89 12.22
CA TYR A 303 7.28 -3.97 11.13
C TYR A 303 6.28 -4.60 10.16
N LYS A 304 5.79 -5.83 10.42
CA LYS A 304 4.84 -6.57 9.59
C LYS A 304 5.30 -6.75 8.13
N ILE A 305 6.61 -6.89 7.92
CA ILE A 305 7.21 -7.12 6.62
C ILE A 305 7.06 -8.59 6.26
N LYS A 306 6.22 -8.89 5.25
CA LYS A 306 6.05 -10.25 4.75
C LYS A 306 7.28 -10.66 3.96
N ASN A 307 7.93 -11.76 4.35
CA ASN A 307 9.19 -12.17 3.77
C ASN A 307 9.41 -13.70 3.80
N LYS A 308 10.32 -14.15 2.95
CA LYS A 308 10.94 -15.48 3.02
C LYS A 308 12.45 -15.27 2.99
N ILE A 309 13.15 -15.67 4.03
CA ILE A 309 14.61 -15.59 4.13
C ILE A 309 15.18 -16.86 3.51
N GLU A 310 15.95 -16.72 2.43
CA GLU A 310 16.61 -17.85 1.75
C GLU A 310 17.92 -18.23 2.46
N GLY A 311 18.59 -17.27 3.11
CA GLY A 311 19.84 -17.50 3.84
C GLY A 311 21.02 -16.73 3.29
N PHE A 312 22.21 -17.01 3.82
CA PHE A 312 23.45 -16.44 3.29
C PHE A 312 23.95 -17.24 2.09
N SER A 313 24.19 -16.56 0.98
CA SER A 313 24.82 -17.13 -0.21
C SER A 313 26.28 -17.50 0.05
N ASN A 314 26.88 -18.25 -0.88
CA ASN A 314 28.31 -18.60 -0.84
C ASN A 314 29.22 -17.33 -0.88
N MET A 315 28.74 -16.24 -1.48
CA MET A 315 29.45 -14.97 -1.52
C MET A 315 29.32 -14.18 -0.20
N GLY A 316 28.44 -14.60 0.70
CA GLY A 316 28.25 -13.97 2.02
C GLY A 316 27.10 -12.97 2.09
N PHE A 317 26.33 -12.78 1.04
CA PHE A 317 25.13 -11.91 1.02
C PHE A 317 23.95 -12.60 1.65
N LEU A 318 23.12 -11.86 2.38
CA LEU A 318 21.83 -12.38 2.85
C LEU A 318 20.76 -12.17 1.78
N GLU A 319 20.10 -13.26 1.39
CA GLU A 319 19.07 -13.28 0.34
C GLU A 319 17.67 -13.41 0.95
N ILE A 320 16.75 -12.52 0.52
CA ILE A 320 15.40 -12.44 1.05
C ILE A 320 14.41 -12.19 -0.10
N VAL A 321 13.23 -12.81 -0.04
CA VAL A 321 12.09 -12.49 -0.91
C VAL A 321 11.07 -11.72 -0.08
N LEU A 322 10.66 -10.53 -0.56
CA LEU A 322 9.64 -9.66 0.03
C LEU A 322 8.32 -9.75 -0.76
N PHE A 323 7.17 -9.79 -0.06
CA PHE A 323 5.82 -9.95 -0.65
C PHE A 323 4.94 -8.70 -0.51
#